data_26b3981f29db184fe43597316089e17e
#
_entry.id   26b3981f29db184fe43597316089e17e
#
_cell.length_a   1.000
_cell.length_b   1.000
_cell.length_c   1.000
_cell.angle_alpha   90.00
_cell.angle_beta   90.00
_cell.angle_gamma   90.00
#
_symmetry.space_group_name_H-M   'P 1'
#
loop_
_entity.id
_entity.type
_entity.pdbx_description
1 polymer ?
#
loop_
_entity_poly.entity_id
_entity_poly.type
_entity_poly.pdbx_seq_one_letter_code
_entity_poly.pdbx_strand_id
1 'polypeptide(L)'
;CYESADAKEPKENYIQHSLDIKNGRVIWQEDVSDLLVLEKSLREQNMALTRTETILLQEENVQGEALDLKLRNAIFDDVEKIIEDKQGRLEESLLLVKTEGERGVKLLKYLTGFLKKRCMLFVAAKADGLVDALELRMSMQETTVFAREAGLYTALRFNYEDDRIDGLAAGSVYDALEYILWQGLENKSDGVMINVSCAKDLVSMTCMVAADEAWLKEAYIHFINITSPLPFSFAANEDSLSLTVEFEGGELS
;
A
#
# COMPACT_ATOMS: atom_id res chain seq x y z
N CYS A 1 -55.95 -50.01 -61.17
CA CYS A 1 -55.01 -48.90 -61.40
C CYS A 1 -55.22 -47.88 -60.29
N TYR A 2 -54.32 -47.85 -59.35
CA TYR A 2 -54.19 -46.71 -58.40
C TYR A 2 -52.98 -45.95 -58.83
N GLU A 3 -53.24 -44.70 -59.29
CA GLU A 3 -52.17 -43.73 -59.57
C GLU A 3 -51.39 -43.41 -58.29
N SER A 4 -50.10 -43.53 -58.43
CA SER A 4 -49.16 -43.07 -57.36
C SER A 4 -49.31 -41.55 -57.16
N ALA A 5 -49.85 -41.15 -56.02
CA ALA A 5 -49.82 -39.77 -55.63
C ALA A 5 -48.36 -39.35 -55.53
N ASP A 6 -47.93 -38.38 -56.35
CA ASP A 6 -46.68 -37.74 -56.32
C ASP A 6 -46.42 -37.28 -54.88
N ALA A 7 -45.37 -37.82 -54.26
CA ALA A 7 -44.85 -37.35 -53.00
C ALA A 7 -44.27 -35.90 -53.25
N LYS A 8 -45.12 -34.92 -52.98
CA LYS A 8 -44.58 -33.51 -52.90
C LYS A 8 -43.42 -33.46 -51.92
N GLU A 9 -42.31 -32.95 -52.41
CA GLU A 9 -41.18 -32.68 -51.56
C GLU A 9 -41.61 -31.93 -50.24
N PRO A 10 -41.16 -32.38 -49.09
CA PRO A 10 -41.53 -31.73 -47.82
C PRO A 10 -41.13 -30.30 -47.89
N LYS A 11 -42.06 -29.35 -47.72
CA LYS A 11 -41.74 -27.93 -47.53
C LYS A 11 -40.91 -27.82 -46.27
N GLU A 12 -39.82 -27.08 -46.32
CA GLU A 12 -38.80 -26.94 -45.24
C GLU A 12 -39.38 -26.56 -43.86
N ASN A 13 -40.61 -26.09 -43.78
CA ASN A 13 -41.24 -25.59 -42.54
C ASN A 13 -42.30 -26.56 -41.95
N TYR A 14 -42.33 -27.82 -42.39
CA TYR A 14 -43.28 -28.79 -41.86
C TYR A 14 -42.56 -30.02 -41.32
N ILE A 15 -42.97 -30.46 -40.12
CA ILE A 15 -42.59 -31.78 -39.59
C ILE A 15 -43.66 -32.79 -39.96
N GLN A 16 -43.27 -33.85 -40.61
CA GLN A 16 -44.17 -34.93 -40.95
C GLN A 16 -44.15 -36.01 -39.87
N HIS A 17 -45.31 -36.26 -39.28
CA HIS A 17 -45.52 -37.34 -38.33
C HIS A 17 -46.23 -38.51 -39.01
N SER A 18 -45.90 -39.71 -38.57
CA SER A 18 -46.59 -40.88 -39.01
C SER A 18 -46.90 -41.84 -37.86
N LEU A 19 -48.12 -42.43 -37.88
CA LEU A 19 -48.57 -43.41 -36.89
C LEU A 19 -49.12 -44.60 -37.58
N ASP A 20 -48.58 -45.76 -37.31
CA ASP A 20 -49.15 -47.05 -37.86
C ASP A 20 -50.36 -47.48 -37.01
N ILE A 21 -51.48 -47.72 -37.68
CA ILE A 21 -52.72 -48.20 -37.08
C ILE A 21 -53.06 -49.55 -37.66
N LYS A 22 -53.99 -50.33 -37.03
CA LYS A 22 -54.27 -51.72 -37.29
C LYS A 22 -54.62 -52.06 -38.77
N ASN A 23 -55.07 -51.11 -39.59
CA ASN A 23 -55.41 -51.24 -40.99
C ASN A 23 -54.86 -50.18 -41.93
N GLY A 24 -53.73 -49.46 -41.51
CA GLY A 24 -53.14 -48.42 -42.34
C GLY A 24 -52.16 -47.57 -41.57
N ARG A 25 -51.73 -46.47 -42.19
CA ARG A 25 -50.85 -45.47 -41.60
C ARG A 25 -51.53 -44.13 -41.72
N VAL A 26 -51.53 -43.39 -40.60
CA VAL A 26 -51.95 -42.00 -40.56
C VAL A 26 -50.71 -41.14 -40.67
N ILE A 27 -50.73 -40.19 -41.60
CA ILE A 27 -49.67 -39.21 -41.79
C ILE A 27 -50.30 -37.82 -41.64
N TRP A 28 -49.68 -36.99 -40.81
CA TRP A 28 -50.06 -35.58 -40.72
C TRP A 28 -48.81 -34.70 -40.75
N GLN A 29 -48.98 -33.46 -41.15
CA GLN A 29 -47.93 -32.48 -41.20
C GLN A 29 -48.26 -31.35 -40.22
N GLU A 30 -47.29 -30.97 -39.45
CA GLU A 30 -47.35 -29.86 -38.50
C GLU A 30 -46.51 -28.69 -39.05
N ASP A 31 -47.12 -27.53 -39.12
CA ASP A 31 -46.40 -26.28 -39.51
C ASP A 31 -45.57 -25.77 -38.35
N VAL A 32 -44.26 -25.73 -38.53
CA VAL A 32 -43.31 -25.29 -37.51
C VAL A 32 -42.64 -23.96 -37.89
N SER A 33 -43.21 -23.23 -38.85
CA SER A 33 -42.64 -21.95 -39.30
C SER A 33 -42.42 -20.98 -38.18
N ASP A 34 -43.40 -20.81 -37.29
CA ASP A 34 -43.30 -19.90 -36.15
C ASP A 34 -42.22 -20.32 -35.13
N LEU A 35 -42.06 -21.64 -34.93
CA LEU A 35 -41.03 -22.21 -34.05
C LEU A 35 -39.63 -21.95 -34.60
N LEU A 36 -39.44 -22.12 -35.92
CA LEU A 36 -38.15 -21.82 -36.56
C LEU A 36 -37.78 -20.35 -36.50
N VAL A 37 -38.76 -19.46 -36.69
CA VAL A 37 -38.55 -18.00 -36.52
C VAL A 37 -38.19 -17.69 -35.08
N LEU A 38 -38.88 -18.27 -34.10
CA LEU A 38 -38.59 -18.07 -32.68
C LEU A 38 -37.21 -18.60 -32.29
N GLU A 39 -36.85 -19.82 -32.77
CA GLU A 39 -35.53 -20.40 -32.54
C GLU A 39 -34.43 -19.51 -33.09
N LYS A 40 -34.59 -19.00 -34.31
CA LYS A 40 -33.63 -18.08 -34.92
C LYS A 40 -33.48 -16.80 -34.10
N SER A 41 -34.59 -16.21 -33.67
CA SER A 41 -34.59 -15.00 -32.83
C SER A 41 -33.88 -15.25 -31.48
N LEU A 42 -34.15 -16.37 -30.82
CA LEU A 42 -33.49 -16.78 -29.57
C LEU A 42 -31.99 -16.99 -29.77
N ARG A 43 -31.57 -17.62 -30.86
CA ARG A 43 -30.13 -17.77 -31.18
C ARG A 43 -29.45 -16.42 -31.37
N GLU A 44 -30.07 -15.49 -32.11
CA GLU A 44 -29.55 -14.13 -32.31
C GLU A 44 -29.44 -13.36 -30.98
N GLN A 45 -30.48 -13.45 -30.14
CA GLN A 45 -30.44 -12.83 -28.80
C GLN A 45 -29.35 -13.43 -27.89
N ASN A 46 -29.21 -14.76 -27.88
CA ASN A 46 -28.15 -15.42 -27.11
C ASN A 46 -26.76 -15.02 -27.59
N MET A 47 -26.55 -14.94 -28.92
CA MET A 47 -25.28 -14.44 -29.45
C MET A 47 -25.01 -12.96 -29.06
N ALA A 48 -26.05 -12.12 -29.07
CA ALA A 48 -25.93 -10.74 -28.64
C ALA A 48 -25.59 -10.64 -27.14
N LEU A 49 -26.26 -11.43 -26.28
CA LEU A 49 -25.96 -11.50 -24.85
C LEU A 49 -24.53 -11.97 -24.58
N THR A 50 -24.08 -13.04 -25.23
CA THR A 50 -22.71 -13.55 -25.08
C THR A 50 -21.67 -12.52 -25.50
N ARG A 51 -21.91 -11.73 -26.56
CA ARG A 51 -21.04 -10.64 -26.98
C ARG A 51 -21.00 -9.52 -25.94
N THR A 52 -22.16 -9.13 -25.41
CA THR A 52 -22.24 -8.09 -24.36
C THR A 52 -21.52 -8.52 -23.10
N GLU A 53 -21.71 -9.77 -22.66
CA GLU A 53 -21.01 -10.34 -21.52
C GLU A 53 -19.49 -10.33 -21.71
N THR A 54 -19.01 -10.70 -22.88
CA THR A 54 -17.58 -10.66 -23.22
C THR A 54 -17.02 -9.23 -23.15
N ILE A 55 -17.77 -8.25 -23.67
CA ILE A 55 -17.36 -6.83 -23.63
C ILE A 55 -17.31 -6.32 -22.19
N LEU A 56 -18.32 -6.63 -21.37
CA LEU A 56 -18.34 -6.22 -19.96
C LEU A 56 -17.17 -6.82 -19.16
N LEU A 57 -16.85 -8.10 -19.37
CA LEU A 57 -15.67 -8.71 -18.74
C LEU A 57 -14.36 -8.06 -19.18
N GLN A 58 -14.24 -7.65 -20.45
CA GLN A 58 -13.08 -6.94 -20.93
C GLN A 58 -12.99 -5.52 -20.33
N GLU A 59 -14.10 -4.81 -20.23
CA GLU A 59 -14.15 -3.49 -19.59
C GLU A 59 -13.77 -3.57 -18.10
N GLU A 60 -14.28 -4.57 -17.38
CA GLU A 60 -13.94 -4.79 -15.97
C GLU A 60 -12.43 -5.04 -15.78
N ASN A 61 -11.84 -5.88 -16.63
CA ASN A 61 -10.39 -6.14 -16.61
C ASN A 61 -9.57 -4.87 -16.89
N VAL A 62 -9.95 -4.10 -17.92
CA VAL A 62 -9.27 -2.85 -18.26
C VAL A 62 -9.40 -1.81 -17.15
N GLN A 63 -10.58 -1.71 -16.52
CA GLN A 63 -10.77 -0.82 -15.37
C GLN A 63 -9.92 -1.27 -14.17
N GLY A 64 -9.83 -2.57 -13.89
CA GLY A 64 -8.97 -3.13 -12.86
C GLY A 64 -7.50 -2.81 -13.09
N GLU A 65 -6.98 -3.01 -14.30
CA GLU A 65 -5.61 -2.67 -14.67
C GLU A 65 -5.34 -1.16 -14.55
N ALA A 66 -6.28 -0.32 -15.00
CA ALA A 66 -6.16 1.13 -14.91
C ALA A 66 -6.13 1.61 -13.44
N LEU A 67 -6.91 0.97 -12.55
CA LEU A 67 -6.90 1.28 -11.12
C LEU A 67 -5.59 0.86 -10.47
N ASP A 68 -5.06 -0.33 -10.79
CA ASP A 68 -3.76 -0.81 -10.29
C ASP A 68 -2.62 0.13 -10.71
N LEU A 69 -2.62 0.56 -11.99
CA LEU A 69 -1.65 1.54 -12.49
C LEU A 69 -1.73 2.90 -11.77
N LYS A 70 -2.94 3.39 -11.51
CA LYS A 70 -3.13 4.64 -10.75
C LYS A 70 -2.61 4.51 -9.33
N LEU A 71 -2.90 3.39 -8.67
CA LEU A 71 -2.40 3.12 -7.30
C LEU A 71 -0.88 3.05 -7.27
N ARG A 72 -0.26 2.34 -8.22
CA ARG A 72 1.21 2.28 -8.33
C ARG A 72 1.82 3.65 -8.55
N ASN A 73 1.27 4.46 -9.46
CA ASN A 73 1.76 5.81 -9.69
C ASN A 73 1.65 6.68 -8.44
N ALA A 74 0.52 6.63 -7.71
CA ALA A 74 0.38 7.36 -6.46
C ALA A 74 1.40 6.92 -5.39
N ILE A 75 1.74 5.63 -5.33
CA ILE A 75 2.80 5.12 -4.43
C ILE A 75 4.17 5.68 -4.86
N PHE A 76 4.47 5.71 -6.16
CA PHE A 76 5.73 6.29 -6.66
C PHE A 76 5.84 7.77 -6.35
N ASP A 77 4.80 8.55 -6.59
CA ASP A 77 4.77 9.99 -6.30
C ASP A 77 5.00 10.28 -4.80
N ASP A 78 4.40 9.47 -3.92
CA ASP A 78 4.59 9.60 -2.47
C ASP A 78 6.00 9.18 -2.02
N VAL A 79 6.57 8.12 -2.61
CA VAL A 79 7.97 7.70 -2.36
C VAL A 79 8.95 8.77 -2.84
N GLU A 80 8.69 9.39 -4.00
CA GLU A 80 9.51 10.50 -4.51
C GLU A 80 9.54 11.66 -3.52
N LYS A 81 8.39 12.06 -2.96
CA LYS A 81 8.32 13.10 -1.91
C LYS A 81 9.15 12.77 -0.66
N ILE A 82 9.13 11.49 -0.21
CA ILE A 82 9.95 11.05 0.93
C ILE A 82 11.45 11.25 0.63
N ILE A 83 11.86 10.97 -0.61
CA ILE A 83 13.25 11.12 -1.04
C ILE A 83 13.61 12.60 -1.20
N GLU A 84 12.75 13.40 -1.83
CA GLU A 84 12.95 14.85 -2.02
C GLU A 84 13.12 15.59 -0.70
N ASP A 85 12.35 15.24 0.34
CA ASP A 85 12.48 15.83 1.69
C ASP A 85 13.89 15.65 2.29
N LYS A 86 14.60 14.59 1.90
CA LYS A 86 15.96 14.28 2.39
C LYS A 86 17.06 14.59 1.38
N GLN A 87 16.73 15.10 0.20
CA GLN A 87 17.70 15.35 -0.87
C GLN A 87 18.82 16.30 -0.44
N GLY A 88 18.49 17.40 0.24
CA GLY A 88 19.50 18.34 0.72
C GLY A 88 20.54 17.70 1.64
N ARG A 89 20.10 16.84 2.58
CA ARG A 89 20.99 16.10 3.48
C ARG A 89 21.84 15.05 2.76
N LEU A 90 21.27 14.42 1.70
CA LEU A 90 22.04 13.50 0.86
C LEU A 90 23.15 14.21 0.09
N GLU A 91 22.85 15.38 -0.49
CA GLU A 91 23.82 16.22 -1.21
C GLU A 91 24.93 16.71 -0.27
N GLU A 92 24.57 17.17 0.94
CA GLU A 92 25.53 17.54 1.97
C GLU A 92 26.43 16.37 2.38
N SER A 93 25.83 15.19 2.63
CA SER A 93 26.61 13.99 2.96
C SER A 93 27.55 13.57 1.84
N LEU A 94 27.16 13.73 0.57
CA LEU A 94 28.02 13.48 -0.59
C LEU A 94 29.19 14.47 -0.66
N LEU A 95 28.98 15.74 -0.28
CA LEU A 95 30.06 16.72 -0.18
C LEU A 95 31.02 16.34 0.95
N LEU A 96 30.51 15.90 2.10
CA LEU A 96 31.31 15.42 3.23
C LEU A 96 32.14 14.17 2.88
N VAL A 97 31.68 13.31 1.97
CA VAL A 97 32.50 12.20 1.45
C VAL A 97 33.79 12.72 0.78
N LYS A 98 33.69 13.84 0.07
CA LYS A 98 34.87 14.45 -0.61
C LYS A 98 35.81 15.17 0.36
N THR A 99 35.30 15.72 1.44
CA THR A 99 36.08 16.55 2.37
C THR A 99 36.56 15.80 3.62
N GLU A 100 35.70 14.94 4.19
CA GLU A 100 35.95 14.22 5.44
C GLU A 100 36.06 12.70 5.25
N GLY A 101 35.98 12.19 4.01
CA GLY A 101 36.22 10.80 3.66
C GLY A 101 35.29 9.82 4.39
N GLU A 102 35.84 9.10 5.39
CA GLU A 102 35.15 8.02 6.10
C GLU A 102 33.88 8.50 6.82
N ARG A 103 33.89 9.69 7.41
CA ARG A 103 32.71 10.25 8.10
C ARG A 103 31.56 10.48 7.13
N GLY A 104 31.84 11.10 5.98
CA GLY A 104 30.83 11.33 4.94
C GLY A 104 30.22 10.02 4.43
N VAL A 105 31.04 8.97 4.24
CA VAL A 105 30.55 7.64 3.85
C VAL A 105 29.61 7.05 4.90
N LYS A 106 29.93 7.19 6.19
CA LYS A 106 29.08 6.69 7.29
C LYS A 106 27.75 7.45 7.37
N LEU A 107 27.75 8.76 7.20
CA LEU A 107 26.53 9.58 7.14
C LEU A 107 25.67 9.23 5.93
N LEU A 108 26.28 9.06 4.77
CA LEU A 108 25.57 8.64 3.57
C LEU A 108 24.95 7.24 3.74
N LYS A 109 25.66 6.29 4.34
CA LYS A 109 25.16 4.96 4.68
C LYS A 109 23.97 5.05 5.64
N TYR A 110 24.04 5.91 6.66
CA TYR A 110 22.95 6.16 7.58
C TYR A 110 21.69 6.66 6.86
N LEU A 111 21.80 7.72 6.05
CA LEU A 111 20.66 8.31 5.33
C LEU A 111 20.05 7.36 4.30
N THR A 112 20.88 6.67 3.52
CA THR A 112 20.37 5.71 2.53
C THR A 112 19.73 4.51 3.19
N GLY A 113 20.25 4.04 4.31
CA GLY A 113 19.65 3.00 5.14
C GLY A 113 18.30 3.41 5.70
N PHE A 114 18.21 4.61 6.25
CA PHE A 114 16.94 5.19 6.71
C PHE A 114 15.91 5.28 5.60
N LEU A 115 16.26 5.92 4.47
CA LEU A 115 15.33 6.10 3.34
C LEU A 115 14.79 4.77 2.82
N LYS A 116 15.66 3.77 2.66
CA LYS A 116 15.23 2.42 2.27
C LYS A 116 14.15 1.87 3.21
N LYS A 117 14.37 1.96 4.51
CA LYS A 117 13.43 1.44 5.51
C LYS A 117 12.15 2.28 5.57
N ARG A 118 12.26 3.60 5.44
CA ARG A 118 11.09 4.49 5.40
C ARG A 118 10.17 4.18 4.21
N CYS A 119 10.75 3.97 3.03
CA CYS A 119 9.99 3.55 1.85
C CYS A 119 9.36 2.17 2.04
N MET A 120 10.05 1.21 2.67
CA MET A 120 9.49 -0.12 2.96
C MET A 120 8.28 -0.03 3.91
N LEU A 121 8.40 0.70 5.02
CA LEU A 121 7.30 0.93 5.96
C LEU A 121 6.11 1.65 5.29
N PHE A 122 6.39 2.62 4.42
CA PHE A 122 5.35 3.33 3.67
C PHE A 122 4.59 2.38 2.73
N VAL A 123 5.30 1.54 1.96
CA VAL A 123 4.67 0.56 1.05
C VAL A 123 3.85 -0.46 1.83
N ALA A 124 4.37 -0.95 2.97
CA ALA A 124 3.62 -1.85 3.85
C ALA A 124 2.33 -1.20 4.36
N ALA A 125 2.40 0.05 4.84
CA ALA A 125 1.24 0.82 5.29
C ALA A 125 0.19 1.05 4.19
N LYS A 126 0.61 1.22 2.93
CA LYS A 126 -0.32 1.42 1.80
C LYS A 126 -1.11 0.17 1.41
N ALA A 127 -0.65 -1.02 1.81
CA ALA A 127 -1.32 -2.28 1.47
C ALA A 127 -2.63 -2.48 2.25
N ASP A 128 -2.62 -2.21 3.55
CA ASP A 128 -3.76 -2.45 4.44
C ASP A 128 -3.89 -1.44 5.60
N GLY A 129 -3.19 -0.32 5.52
CA GLY A 129 -3.20 0.73 6.54
C GLY A 129 -2.35 0.43 7.77
N LEU A 130 -1.82 -0.78 7.90
CA LEU A 130 -1.13 -1.25 9.10
C LEU A 130 0.31 -1.67 8.80
N VAL A 131 1.18 -1.58 9.80
CA VAL A 131 2.57 -2.04 9.78
C VAL A 131 2.79 -3.04 10.90
N ASP A 132 3.58 -4.08 10.65
CA ASP A 132 4.00 -5.03 11.67
C ASP A 132 4.95 -4.33 12.67
N ALA A 133 4.61 -4.42 13.98
CA ALA A 133 5.40 -3.81 15.05
C ALA A 133 6.84 -4.35 15.10
N LEU A 134 7.04 -5.62 14.74
CA LEU A 134 8.36 -6.22 14.63
C LEU A 134 9.16 -5.60 13.48
N GLU A 135 8.52 -5.33 12.33
CA GLU A 135 9.17 -4.68 11.18
C GLU A 135 9.60 -3.25 11.52
N LEU A 136 8.74 -2.46 12.18
CA LEU A 136 9.10 -1.14 12.68
C LEU A 136 10.28 -1.23 13.66
N ARG A 137 10.22 -2.14 14.65
CA ARG A 137 11.32 -2.36 15.60
C ARG A 137 12.64 -2.67 14.90
N MET A 138 12.63 -3.61 13.94
CA MET A 138 13.84 -3.99 13.19
C MET A 138 14.38 -2.81 12.38
N SER A 139 13.50 -2.04 11.74
CA SER A 139 13.89 -0.84 10.99
C SER A 139 14.54 0.21 11.89
N MET A 140 13.97 0.47 13.07
CA MET A 140 14.53 1.39 14.05
C MET A 140 15.88 0.89 14.61
N GLN A 141 16.00 -0.42 14.88
CA GLN A 141 17.25 -1.02 15.33
C GLN A 141 18.37 -0.89 14.31
N GLU A 142 18.10 -1.16 13.02
CA GLU A 142 19.10 -0.99 11.97
C GLU A 142 19.53 0.49 11.83
N THR A 143 18.58 1.42 11.89
CA THR A 143 18.88 2.86 11.81
C THR A 143 19.73 3.33 12.98
N THR A 144 19.46 2.84 14.19
CA THR A 144 20.32 3.14 15.36
C THR A 144 21.71 2.52 15.26
N VAL A 145 21.85 1.36 14.61
CA VAL A 145 23.18 0.78 14.31
C VAL A 145 23.95 1.67 13.34
N PHE A 146 23.33 2.16 12.27
CA PHE A 146 23.98 3.07 11.33
C PHE A 146 24.37 4.40 11.97
N ALA A 147 23.52 4.95 12.87
CA ALA A 147 23.86 6.14 13.63
C ALA A 147 25.08 5.91 14.54
N ARG A 148 25.20 4.74 15.18
CA ARG A 148 26.39 4.37 15.97
C ARG A 148 27.65 4.27 15.12
N GLU A 149 27.57 3.68 13.94
CA GLU A 149 28.66 3.63 12.99
C GLU A 149 29.08 5.04 12.52
N ALA A 150 28.13 5.97 12.43
CA ALA A 150 28.38 7.37 12.11
C ALA A 150 28.93 8.21 13.30
N GLY A 151 28.99 7.62 14.51
CA GLY A 151 29.64 8.23 15.67
C GLY A 151 28.70 8.70 16.78
N LEU A 152 27.40 8.43 16.72
CA LEU A 152 26.43 8.76 17.76
C LEU A 152 26.13 7.52 18.63
N TYR A 153 26.44 7.57 19.92
CA TYR A 153 26.03 6.48 20.80
C TYR A 153 24.50 6.43 20.90
N THR A 154 23.90 5.26 20.65
CA THR A 154 22.44 5.11 20.67
C THR A 154 22.04 3.89 21.49
N ALA A 155 21.00 4.03 22.31
CA ALA A 155 20.34 2.94 22.99
C ALA A 155 18.84 2.96 22.64
N LEU A 156 18.32 1.89 22.10
CA LEU A 156 16.92 1.74 21.75
C LEU A 156 16.26 0.66 22.61
N ARG A 157 15.20 1.03 23.29
CA ARG A 157 14.26 0.12 23.92
C ARG A 157 12.94 0.18 23.18
N PHE A 158 12.41 -0.95 22.75
CA PHE A 158 11.17 -1.03 22.01
C PHE A 158 10.25 -2.08 22.67
N ASN A 159 9.09 -1.62 23.10
CA ASN A 159 8.06 -2.46 23.68
C ASN A 159 6.80 -2.36 22.79
N TYR A 160 6.10 -3.46 22.59
CA TYR A 160 4.83 -3.47 21.88
C TYR A 160 3.89 -4.49 22.53
N GLU A 161 2.60 -4.16 22.54
CA GLU A 161 1.54 -4.99 23.06
C GLU A 161 0.79 -5.69 21.92
N ASP A 162 0.66 -4.99 20.78
CA ASP A 162 0.00 -5.50 19.58
C ASP A 162 1.02 -5.72 18.47
N ASP A 163 0.79 -6.76 17.66
CA ASP A 163 1.67 -7.10 16.55
C ASP A 163 1.54 -6.13 15.36
N ARG A 164 0.44 -5.39 15.27
CA ARG A 164 0.15 -4.47 14.18
C ARG A 164 -0.22 -3.09 14.70
N ILE A 165 0.34 -2.07 14.08
CA ILE A 165 0.16 -0.65 14.43
C ILE A 165 -0.27 0.15 13.21
N ASP A 166 -0.91 1.28 13.44
CA ASP A 166 -1.28 2.21 12.37
C ASP A 166 -0.05 2.64 11.55
N GLY A 167 -0.19 2.61 10.22
CA GLY A 167 0.90 2.88 9.30
C GLY A 167 1.35 4.35 9.29
N LEU A 168 0.44 5.30 9.55
CA LEU A 168 0.78 6.72 9.65
C LEU A 168 1.54 6.98 10.94
N ALA A 169 1.10 6.39 12.07
CA ALA A 169 1.79 6.47 13.34
C ALA A 169 3.19 5.85 13.26
N ALA A 170 3.32 4.67 12.62
CA ALA A 170 4.61 4.02 12.38
C ALA A 170 5.56 4.89 11.55
N GLY A 171 5.04 5.50 10.48
CA GLY A 171 5.79 6.43 9.64
C GLY A 171 6.26 7.65 10.41
N SER A 172 5.36 8.28 11.16
CA SER A 172 5.64 9.50 11.91
C SER A 172 6.67 9.28 13.03
N VAL A 173 6.56 8.18 13.79
CA VAL A 173 7.55 7.85 14.83
C VAL A 173 8.91 7.52 14.22
N TYR A 174 8.93 6.91 13.04
CA TYR A 174 10.18 6.62 12.35
C TYR A 174 10.86 7.87 11.80
N ASP A 175 10.08 8.83 11.27
CA ASP A 175 10.58 10.14 10.85
C ASP A 175 11.09 10.98 12.05
N ALA A 176 10.39 10.90 13.19
CA ALA A 176 10.82 11.53 14.42
C ALA A 176 12.15 10.96 14.95
N LEU A 177 12.31 9.62 14.89
CA LEU A 177 13.57 8.96 15.22
C LEU A 177 14.72 9.50 14.35
N GLU A 178 14.51 9.53 13.03
CA GLU A 178 15.53 10.03 12.10
C GLU A 178 15.95 11.45 12.43
N TYR A 179 14.99 12.32 12.65
CA TYR A 179 15.28 13.71 12.99
C TYR A 179 16.16 13.83 14.24
N ILE A 180 15.83 13.10 15.30
CA ILE A 180 16.60 13.12 16.57
C ILE A 180 18.01 12.58 16.37
N LEU A 181 18.14 11.46 15.64
CA LEU A 181 19.45 10.88 15.37
C LEU A 181 20.31 11.78 14.49
N TRP A 182 19.69 12.39 13.46
CA TRP A 182 20.39 13.33 12.59
C TRP A 182 20.90 14.54 13.37
N GLN A 183 20.05 15.15 14.19
CA GLN A 183 20.44 16.28 15.03
C GLN A 183 21.54 15.91 16.04
N GLY A 184 21.47 14.71 16.62
CA GLY A 184 22.53 14.17 17.47
C GLY A 184 23.87 14.05 16.74
N LEU A 185 23.86 13.61 15.48
CA LEU A 185 25.05 13.50 14.63
C LEU A 185 25.63 14.86 14.23
N GLU A 186 24.78 15.84 13.87
CA GLU A 186 25.18 17.21 13.53
C GLU A 186 25.80 17.94 14.73
N ASN A 187 25.13 17.87 15.87
CA ASN A 187 25.57 18.55 17.09
C ASN A 187 26.65 17.78 17.86
N LYS A 188 27.12 16.64 17.34
CA LYS A 188 28.12 15.77 17.95
C LYS A 188 27.75 15.39 19.40
N SER A 189 26.49 15.12 19.64
CA SER A 189 26.00 14.68 20.95
C SER A 189 26.67 13.38 21.38
N ASP A 190 26.92 13.23 22.68
CA ASP A 190 27.56 12.04 23.23
C ASP A 190 26.66 10.78 23.04
N GLY A 191 25.34 10.96 23.15
CA GLY A 191 24.42 9.85 22.95
C GLY A 191 22.95 10.21 23.04
N VAL A 192 22.14 9.30 22.52
CA VAL A 192 20.68 9.36 22.52
C VAL A 192 20.11 8.06 23.07
N MET A 193 19.27 8.15 24.08
CA MET A 193 18.47 7.02 24.57
C MET A 193 17.05 7.17 24.06
N ILE A 194 16.53 6.14 23.40
CA ILE A 194 15.22 6.13 22.78
C ILE A 194 14.39 5.01 23.40
N ASN A 195 13.19 5.34 23.83
CA ASN A 195 12.24 4.38 24.36
C ASN A 195 10.95 4.52 23.55
N VAL A 196 10.54 3.44 22.88
CA VAL A 196 9.31 3.37 22.08
C VAL A 196 8.37 2.38 22.72
N SER A 197 7.10 2.74 22.82
CA SER A 197 6.03 1.88 23.28
C SER A 197 4.88 1.96 22.28
N CYS A 198 4.47 0.81 21.75
CA CYS A 198 3.36 0.68 20.83
C CYS A 198 2.21 -0.06 21.51
N ALA A 199 1.07 0.60 21.59
CA ALA A 199 -0.22 0.01 21.92
C ALA A 199 -1.13 0.16 20.69
N LYS A 200 -2.29 -0.49 20.70
CA LYS A 200 -3.17 -0.62 19.53
C LYS A 200 -3.42 0.70 18.77
N ASP A 201 -3.70 1.77 19.48
CA ASP A 201 -4.09 3.06 18.89
C ASP A 201 -3.10 4.19 19.25
N LEU A 202 -1.99 3.85 19.92
CA LEU A 202 -1.04 4.82 20.41
C LEU A 202 0.39 4.34 20.25
N VAL A 203 1.21 5.12 19.59
CA VAL A 203 2.67 4.93 19.57
C VAL A 203 3.30 6.10 20.32
N SER A 204 4.02 5.82 21.40
CA SER A 204 4.76 6.83 22.14
C SER A 204 6.25 6.63 21.98
N MET A 205 6.97 7.72 21.75
CA MET A 205 8.43 7.74 21.69
C MET A 205 8.98 8.76 22.67
N THR A 206 9.81 8.30 23.59
CA THR A 206 10.54 9.17 24.53
C THR A 206 12.02 9.12 24.20
N CYS A 207 12.60 10.29 23.97
CA CYS A 207 14.02 10.44 23.69
C CYS A 207 14.71 11.22 24.82
N MET A 208 15.82 10.70 25.30
CA MET A 208 16.71 11.39 26.25
C MET A 208 18.02 11.67 25.52
N VAL A 209 18.40 12.93 25.48
CA VAL A 209 19.59 13.39 24.77
C VAL A 209 20.44 14.19 25.74
N ALA A 210 21.74 13.93 25.77
CA ALA A 210 22.71 14.83 26.38
C ALA A 210 22.94 16.01 25.40
N ALA A 211 22.14 17.06 25.53
CA ALA A 211 22.14 18.20 24.61
C ALA A 211 21.85 19.49 25.34
N ASP A 212 22.19 20.61 24.72
CA ASP A 212 21.82 21.91 25.24
C ASP A 212 20.32 22.23 24.99
N GLU A 213 19.81 23.20 25.75
CA GLU A 213 18.40 23.60 25.68
C GLU A 213 17.99 24.15 24.30
N ALA A 214 18.94 24.72 23.56
CA ALA A 214 18.67 25.35 22.27
C ALA A 214 18.28 24.30 21.22
N TRP A 215 19.04 23.23 21.11
CA TRP A 215 18.77 22.13 20.17
C TRP A 215 17.40 21.50 20.38
N LEU A 216 16.96 21.36 21.60
CA LEU A 216 15.69 20.75 21.92
C LEU A 216 14.50 21.66 21.70
N LYS A 217 14.66 22.96 21.82
CA LYS A 217 13.66 23.92 21.38
C LYS A 217 13.49 23.89 19.88
N GLU A 218 14.55 23.70 19.11
CA GLU A 218 14.46 23.50 17.65
C GLU A 218 13.77 22.21 17.29
N ALA A 219 14.11 21.11 17.95
CA ALA A 219 13.42 19.83 17.78
C ALA A 219 11.93 19.93 18.10
N TYR A 220 11.59 20.60 19.18
CA TYR A 220 10.21 20.87 19.57
C TYR A 220 9.44 21.66 18.50
N ILE A 221 10.01 22.74 17.98
CA ILE A 221 9.40 23.56 16.92
C ILE A 221 9.24 22.74 15.63
N HIS A 222 10.22 21.90 15.30
CA HIS A 222 10.17 21.04 14.13
C HIS A 222 9.01 20.03 14.23
N PHE A 223 8.84 19.37 15.39
CA PHE A 223 7.74 18.43 15.60
C PHE A 223 6.37 19.10 15.58
N ILE A 224 6.21 20.31 16.17
CA ILE A 224 4.95 21.07 16.06
C ILE A 224 4.58 21.33 14.59
N ASN A 225 5.56 21.67 13.77
CA ASN A 225 5.30 22.07 12.38
C ASN A 225 5.01 20.87 11.46
N ILE A 226 5.56 19.68 11.77
CA ILE A 226 5.34 18.48 10.95
C ILE A 226 4.04 17.75 11.32
N THR A 227 3.65 17.79 12.58
CA THR A 227 2.63 16.91 13.15
C THR A 227 1.58 17.70 13.93
N SER A 228 0.83 18.58 13.28
CA SER A 228 -0.32 19.20 13.92
C SER A 228 -1.52 18.22 13.89
N PRO A 229 -2.17 17.89 14.99
CA PRO A 229 -1.91 18.22 16.39
C PRO A 229 -1.55 16.98 17.21
N LEU A 230 -0.26 16.59 17.29
CA LEU A 230 0.12 15.48 18.16
C LEU A 230 0.31 15.97 19.59
N PRO A 231 -0.23 15.27 20.59
CA PRO A 231 0.13 15.52 21.97
C PRO A 231 1.58 15.14 22.18
N PHE A 232 2.39 16.06 22.64
CA PHE A 232 3.73 15.77 23.07
C PHE A 232 4.08 16.53 24.34
N SER A 233 4.94 15.96 25.12
CA SER A 233 5.42 16.52 26.36
C SER A 233 6.93 16.68 26.31
N PHE A 234 7.38 17.74 26.90
CA PHE A 234 8.79 18.09 26.99
C PHE A 234 9.16 18.27 28.46
N ALA A 235 10.21 17.59 28.88
CA ALA A 235 10.76 17.73 30.21
C ALA A 235 12.27 17.94 30.16
N ALA A 236 12.75 19.03 30.73
CA ALA A 236 14.14 19.32 30.88
C ALA A 236 14.58 18.99 32.31
N ASN A 237 15.66 18.21 32.45
CA ASN A 237 16.38 17.99 33.69
C ASN A 237 17.78 18.64 33.55
N GLU A 238 18.51 18.85 34.69
CA GLU A 238 19.78 19.54 34.68
C GLU A 238 20.84 18.99 33.71
N ASP A 239 20.83 17.67 33.44
CA ASP A 239 21.82 17.00 32.59
C ASP A 239 21.20 16.23 31.38
N SER A 240 19.89 16.27 31.22
CA SER A 240 19.22 15.53 30.16
C SER A 240 17.87 16.13 29.83
N LEU A 241 17.50 16.00 28.57
CA LEU A 241 16.25 16.48 28.07
C LEU A 241 15.44 15.28 27.54
N SER A 242 14.20 15.17 27.97
CA SER A 242 13.29 14.14 27.48
C SER A 242 12.21 14.78 26.64
N LEU A 243 12.05 14.27 25.43
CA LEU A 243 10.96 14.58 24.54
C LEU A 243 10.09 13.33 24.43
N THR A 244 8.81 13.43 24.79
CA THR A 244 7.84 12.38 24.57
C THR A 244 6.87 12.85 23.50
N VAL A 245 6.72 12.05 22.45
CA VAL A 245 5.79 12.30 21.36
C VAL A 245 4.82 11.13 21.32
N GLU A 246 3.53 11.45 21.30
CA GLU A 246 2.47 10.46 21.21
C GLU A 246 1.82 10.58 19.83
N PHE A 247 1.68 9.44 19.14
CA PHE A 247 1.07 9.33 17.82
C PHE A 247 -0.21 8.54 17.97
N GLU A 248 -1.35 9.18 17.77
CA GLU A 248 -2.63 8.49 17.72
C GLU A 248 -2.82 7.89 16.33
N GLY A 249 -3.24 6.62 16.27
CA GLY A 249 -3.70 6.01 15.03
C GLY A 249 -4.96 6.72 14.56
N GLY A 250 -4.95 7.23 13.34
CA GLY A 250 -6.17 7.81 12.74
C GLY A 250 -7.21 6.72 12.56
N GLU A 251 -8.45 6.97 12.98
CA GLU A 251 -9.57 6.12 12.56
C GLU A 251 -9.60 6.13 11.02
N LEU A 252 -9.43 4.95 10.44
CA LEU A 252 -9.67 4.73 9.01
C LEU A 252 -11.18 4.95 8.75
N SER A 253 -11.55 6.18 8.36
CA SER A 253 -12.89 6.53 7.89
C SER A 253 -13.07 6.13 6.42
#